data_b4c253da59989aaa3a7e0a24fa67859d
#
_entry.id   b4c253da59989aaa3a7e0a24fa67859d
#
_cell.length_a   1.000
_cell.length_b   1.000
_cell.length_c   1.000
_cell.angle_alpha   90.00
_cell.angle_beta   90.00
_cell.angle_gamma   90.00
#
_symmetry.space_group_name_H-M   'P 1'
#
loop_
_entity.id
_entity.type
_entity.pdbx_description
1 polymer ?
#
loop_
_entity_poly.entity_id
_entity_poly.type
_entity_poly.pdbx_seq_one_letter_code
_entity_poly.pdbx_strand_id
1 'polypeptide(L)'
;MRRIKFISILLVLSMLLTVPVFAFSTGFTDVSEKATYAEAVSYLADADILRGTASGRFTPNEKITISQWATMLCRAFDTEPEGTSWQETGTNAVQIAVRSGWLDPTAVWDKNGFICRGELYRTAFAAAGIPIYDATLYGLDWHSPGENALRVGKALGLSAENETAADLVTRAEAAQLLHAVLMQTLTVTPPETPVTVENLTQW
;
A
#
# COMPACT_ATOMS: atom_id res chain seq x y z
N MET A 1 6.47 41.90 41.23
CA MET A 1 5.55 40.75 41.14
C MET A 1 4.99 40.43 39.71
N ARG A 2 4.88 41.42 38.82
CA ARG A 2 4.34 41.23 37.47
C ARG A 2 5.29 40.44 36.50
N ARG A 3 6.61 40.59 36.64
CA ARG A 3 7.62 39.96 35.79
C ARG A 3 7.76 38.44 36.00
N ILE A 4 7.50 37.94 37.21
CA ILE A 4 7.59 36.49 37.54
C ILE A 4 6.45 35.71 36.88
N LYS A 5 5.26 36.29 36.74
CA LYS A 5 4.12 35.63 36.10
C LYS A 5 4.31 35.41 34.61
N PHE A 6 5.00 36.30 33.92
CA PHE A 6 5.33 36.17 32.49
C PHE A 6 6.36 35.07 32.23
N ILE A 7 7.37 34.93 33.12
CA ILE A 7 8.40 33.90 33.01
C ILE A 7 7.76 32.50 33.23
N SER A 8 6.86 32.36 34.20
CA SER A 8 6.16 31.10 34.45
C SER A 8 5.24 30.69 33.28
N ILE A 9 4.55 31.63 32.64
CA ILE A 9 3.70 31.37 31.47
C ILE A 9 4.56 30.97 30.27
N LEU A 10 5.71 31.61 30.07
CA LEU A 10 6.64 31.25 28.99
C LEU A 10 7.24 29.85 29.16
N LEU A 11 7.55 29.47 30.40
CA LEU A 11 8.08 28.13 30.73
C LEU A 11 7.04 27.02 30.54
N VAL A 12 5.78 27.28 30.91
CA VAL A 12 4.68 26.35 30.67
C VAL A 12 4.36 26.22 29.16
N LEU A 13 4.44 27.33 28.42
CA LEU A 13 4.19 27.32 26.98
C LEU A 13 5.29 26.57 26.21
N SER A 14 6.56 26.64 26.69
CA SER A 14 7.67 25.88 26.09
C SER A 14 7.55 24.36 26.34
N MET A 15 6.92 23.95 27.46
CA MET A 15 6.68 22.54 27.77
C MET A 15 5.55 21.92 26.95
N LEU A 16 4.62 22.72 26.42
CA LEU A 16 3.54 22.28 25.56
C LEU A 16 3.93 22.08 24.10
N LEU A 17 5.15 22.51 23.72
CA LEU A 17 5.68 22.38 22.35
C LEU A 17 6.59 21.16 22.15
N THR A 18 6.79 20.32 23.16
CA THR A 18 7.46 19.03 22.96
C THR A 18 6.48 18.05 22.35
N VAL A 19 6.34 18.09 21.04
CA VAL A 19 5.74 16.99 20.31
C VAL A 19 6.65 15.78 20.55
N PRO A 20 6.15 14.67 21.11
CA PRO A 20 6.97 13.48 21.22
C PRO A 20 7.39 13.06 19.81
N VAL A 21 8.66 13.21 19.50
CA VAL A 21 9.26 12.58 18.32
C VAL A 21 9.31 11.09 18.64
N PHE A 22 8.36 10.34 18.16
CA PHE A 22 8.44 8.89 18.19
C PHE A 22 9.62 8.52 17.26
N ALA A 23 10.71 8.08 17.85
CA ALA A 23 11.80 7.47 17.09
C ALA A 23 11.33 6.08 16.66
N PHE A 24 11.00 5.92 15.39
CA PHE A 24 10.72 4.62 14.82
C PHE A 24 12.02 3.87 14.65
N SER A 25 12.16 2.71 15.28
CA SER A 25 13.25 1.80 14.96
C SER A 25 12.75 0.85 13.87
N THR A 26 13.19 1.03 12.64
CA THR A 26 12.78 0.18 11.52
C THR A 26 13.41 -1.22 11.58
N GLY A 27 14.41 -1.44 12.45
CA GLY A 27 15.18 -2.68 12.50
C GLY A 27 16.09 -2.92 11.28
N PHE A 28 16.07 -2.04 10.28
CA PHE A 28 16.85 -2.17 9.04
C PHE A 28 17.96 -1.13 8.95
N THR A 29 19.16 -1.58 8.56
CA THR A 29 20.37 -0.73 8.52
C THR A 29 20.37 0.29 7.39
N ASP A 30 19.52 0.12 6.38
CA ASP A 30 19.40 0.96 5.18
C ASP A 30 18.11 1.78 5.11
N VAL A 31 17.35 1.84 6.20
CA VAL A 31 16.16 2.68 6.33
C VAL A 31 16.42 3.79 7.33
N SER A 32 16.50 5.02 6.84
CA SER A 32 16.62 6.20 7.71
C SER A 32 15.29 6.48 8.41
N GLU A 33 15.32 6.76 9.71
CA GLU A 33 14.14 7.19 10.49
C GLU A 33 13.46 8.46 9.92
N LYS A 34 14.18 9.25 9.11
CA LYS A 34 13.67 10.45 8.45
C LYS A 34 13.08 10.18 7.07
N ALA A 35 13.15 8.95 6.57
CA ALA A 35 12.57 8.61 5.29
C ALA A 35 11.04 8.65 5.35
N THR A 36 10.39 9.12 4.28
CA THR A 36 8.92 9.23 4.20
C THR A 36 8.20 7.89 4.35
N TYR A 37 8.91 6.80 4.10
CA TYR A 37 8.41 5.42 4.23
C TYR A 37 8.81 4.73 5.56
N ALA A 38 9.55 5.41 6.45
CA ALA A 38 10.08 4.79 7.67
C ALA A 38 8.98 4.26 8.59
N GLU A 39 7.90 5.02 8.78
CA GLU A 39 6.76 4.62 9.59
C GLU A 39 6.08 3.36 9.02
N ALA A 40 5.82 3.34 7.72
CA ALA A 40 5.22 2.19 7.06
C ALA A 40 6.10 0.94 7.19
N VAL A 41 7.41 1.08 6.98
CA VAL A 41 8.36 -0.03 7.10
C VAL A 41 8.43 -0.54 8.53
N SER A 42 8.49 0.35 9.54
CA SER A 42 8.50 -0.03 10.96
C SER A 42 7.22 -0.79 11.32
N TYR A 43 6.07 -0.23 11.01
CA TYR A 43 4.78 -0.87 11.30
C TYR A 43 4.65 -2.27 10.70
N LEU A 44 4.97 -2.41 9.41
CA LEU A 44 4.87 -3.70 8.72
C LEU A 44 5.92 -4.72 9.20
N ALA A 45 7.10 -4.25 9.64
CA ALA A 45 8.12 -5.11 10.23
C ALA A 45 7.71 -5.60 11.63
N ASP A 46 7.18 -4.71 12.48
CA ASP A 46 6.70 -5.03 13.81
C ASP A 46 5.52 -6.03 13.79
N ALA A 47 4.70 -5.94 12.73
CA ALA A 47 3.60 -6.88 12.46
C ALA A 47 4.05 -8.17 11.75
N ASP A 48 5.35 -8.37 11.51
CA ASP A 48 5.95 -9.50 10.76
C ASP A 48 5.44 -9.67 9.31
N ILE A 49 4.79 -8.64 8.77
CA ILE A 49 4.31 -8.61 7.39
C ILE A 49 5.49 -8.43 6.42
N LEU A 50 6.42 -7.55 6.79
CA LEU A 50 7.59 -7.22 6.02
C LEU A 50 8.83 -7.77 6.69
N ARG A 51 9.61 -8.56 5.94
CA ARG A 51 10.89 -9.09 6.39
C ARG A 51 12.02 -8.57 5.50
N GLY A 52 13.16 -8.28 6.11
CA GLY A 52 14.36 -7.87 5.41
C GLY A 52 15.14 -9.05 4.83
N THR A 53 16.30 -8.72 4.28
CA THR A 53 17.31 -9.72 3.86
C THR A 53 18.05 -10.29 5.07
N ALA A 54 18.78 -11.40 4.86
CA ALA A 54 19.63 -11.99 5.92
C ALA A 54 20.71 -11.04 6.46
N SER A 55 21.04 -9.97 5.71
CA SER A 55 21.96 -8.92 6.15
C SER A 55 21.30 -7.78 6.95
N GLY A 56 20.03 -7.91 7.32
CA GLY A 56 19.30 -6.88 8.07
C GLY A 56 18.98 -5.61 7.23
N ARG A 57 18.83 -5.75 5.93
CA ARG A 57 18.50 -4.66 5.01
C ARG A 57 17.09 -4.83 4.45
N PHE A 58 16.41 -3.70 4.23
CA PHE A 58 15.12 -3.64 3.57
C PHE A 58 15.21 -3.48 2.06
N THR A 59 16.25 -2.81 1.57
CA THR A 59 16.47 -2.45 0.16
C THR A 59 15.32 -1.62 -0.45
N PRO A 60 15.02 -0.42 0.11
CA PRO A 60 13.81 0.36 -0.18
C PRO A 60 13.68 0.77 -1.65
N ASN A 61 14.78 0.97 -2.36
CA ASN A 61 14.82 1.45 -3.74
C ASN A 61 14.78 0.32 -4.78
N GLU A 62 14.90 -0.94 -4.37
CA GLU A 62 14.77 -2.07 -5.28
C GLU A 62 13.32 -2.24 -5.73
N LYS A 63 13.13 -2.67 -6.99
CA LYS A 63 11.80 -2.99 -7.49
C LYS A 63 11.27 -4.25 -6.81
N ILE A 64 9.99 -4.22 -6.41
CA ILE A 64 9.36 -5.36 -5.75
C ILE A 64 8.92 -6.41 -6.77
N THR A 65 9.19 -7.67 -6.48
CA THR A 65 8.71 -8.78 -7.31
C THR A 65 7.28 -9.18 -6.94
N ILE A 66 6.61 -9.85 -7.88
CA ILE A 66 5.26 -10.38 -7.67
C ILE A 66 5.20 -11.32 -6.46
N SER A 67 6.21 -12.20 -6.29
CA SER A 67 6.25 -13.11 -5.14
C SER A 67 6.48 -12.39 -3.81
N GLN A 68 7.33 -11.36 -3.79
CA GLN A 68 7.53 -10.54 -2.58
C GLN A 68 6.26 -9.81 -2.19
N TRP A 69 5.58 -9.20 -3.16
CA TRP A 69 4.32 -8.50 -2.93
C TRP A 69 3.22 -9.47 -2.47
N ALA A 70 3.03 -10.59 -3.16
CA ALA A 70 2.06 -11.60 -2.75
C ALA A 70 2.31 -12.12 -1.33
N THR A 71 3.60 -12.29 -0.94
CA THR A 71 3.96 -12.69 0.43
C THR A 71 3.55 -11.63 1.45
N MET A 72 3.77 -10.35 1.16
CA MET A 72 3.34 -9.26 2.04
C MET A 72 1.81 -9.21 2.17
N LEU A 73 1.08 -9.37 1.05
CA LEU A 73 -0.39 -9.42 1.07
C LEU A 73 -0.90 -10.60 1.92
N CYS A 74 -0.35 -11.80 1.73
CA CYS A 74 -0.74 -12.97 2.52
C CYS A 74 -0.59 -12.69 4.01
N ARG A 75 0.57 -12.19 4.45
CA ARG A 75 0.81 -11.89 5.86
C ARG A 75 -0.07 -10.78 6.41
N ALA A 76 -0.36 -9.78 5.60
CA ALA A 76 -1.22 -8.66 5.99
C ALA A 76 -2.68 -9.07 6.22
N PHE A 77 -3.15 -10.11 5.51
CA PHE A 77 -4.53 -10.59 5.55
C PHE A 77 -4.66 -11.99 6.20
N ASP A 78 -3.77 -12.27 7.15
CA ASP A 78 -3.83 -13.39 8.09
C ASP A 78 -3.61 -14.78 7.46
N THR A 79 -2.76 -14.85 6.44
CA THR A 79 -2.40 -16.11 5.78
C THR A 79 -0.89 -16.20 5.62
N GLU A 80 -0.16 -16.83 6.57
CA GLU A 80 1.28 -17.08 6.41
C GLU A 80 1.49 -18.13 5.31
N PRO A 81 2.18 -17.80 4.20
CA PRO A 81 2.44 -18.76 3.14
C PRO A 81 3.51 -19.75 3.60
N GLU A 82 3.19 -21.03 3.53
CA GLU A 82 4.12 -22.12 3.90
C GLU A 82 5.30 -22.19 2.93
N GLY A 83 6.44 -22.69 3.43
CA GLY A 83 7.63 -22.95 2.61
C GLY A 83 8.87 -23.21 3.45
N THR A 84 9.74 -24.09 2.95
CA THR A 84 11.05 -24.41 3.55
C THR A 84 12.16 -23.47 3.09
N SER A 85 11.88 -22.69 2.06
CA SER A 85 12.74 -21.65 1.50
C SER A 85 11.94 -20.44 1.10
N TRP A 86 12.60 -19.29 0.98
CA TRP A 86 11.92 -18.06 0.54
C TRP A 86 11.34 -18.17 -0.88
N GLN A 87 11.97 -18.99 -1.76
CA GLN A 87 11.45 -19.25 -3.11
C GLN A 87 10.16 -20.05 -3.09
N GLU A 88 10.06 -21.05 -2.21
CA GLU A 88 8.87 -21.86 -2.02
C GLU A 88 7.76 -21.03 -1.38
N THR A 89 8.07 -20.30 -0.31
CA THR A 89 7.15 -19.34 0.33
C THR A 89 6.58 -18.37 -0.68
N GLY A 90 7.43 -17.75 -1.53
CA GLY A 90 6.99 -16.83 -2.57
C GLY A 90 6.12 -17.50 -3.64
N THR A 91 6.41 -18.75 -4.01
CA THR A 91 5.58 -19.52 -4.95
C THR A 91 4.20 -19.77 -4.37
N ASN A 92 4.15 -20.22 -3.12
CA ASN A 92 2.90 -20.51 -2.42
C ASN A 92 2.09 -19.24 -2.17
N ALA A 93 2.74 -18.11 -1.86
CA ALA A 93 2.07 -16.82 -1.74
C ALA A 93 1.37 -16.39 -3.05
N VAL A 94 2.03 -16.54 -4.20
CA VAL A 94 1.40 -16.26 -5.50
C VAL A 94 0.19 -17.17 -5.73
N GLN A 95 0.28 -18.46 -5.41
CA GLN A 95 -0.84 -19.39 -5.54
C GLN A 95 -2.01 -19.02 -4.61
N ILE A 96 -1.72 -18.58 -3.37
CA ILE A 96 -2.74 -18.09 -2.44
C ILE A 96 -3.41 -16.86 -3.04
N ALA A 97 -2.64 -15.87 -3.50
CA ALA A 97 -3.16 -14.64 -4.08
C ALA A 97 -4.06 -14.90 -5.31
N VAL A 98 -3.72 -15.88 -6.15
CA VAL A 98 -4.55 -16.32 -7.29
C VAL A 98 -5.85 -16.98 -6.80
N ARG A 99 -5.76 -17.91 -5.84
CA ARG A 99 -6.95 -18.60 -5.30
C ARG A 99 -7.89 -17.66 -4.56
N SER A 100 -7.35 -16.63 -3.90
CA SER A 100 -8.12 -15.60 -3.20
C SER A 100 -8.73 -14.55 -4.16
N GLY A 101 -8.44 -14.63 -5.46
CA GLY A 101 -8.92 -13.67 -6.45
C GLY A 101 -8.20 -12.31 -6.40
N TRP A 102 -7.10 -12.22 -5.65
CA TRP A 102 -6.29 -10.98 -5.63
C TRP A 102 -5.47 -10.83 -6.91
N LEU A 103 -4.90 -11.91 -7.41
CA LEU A 103 -4.27 -12.00 -8.73
C LEU A 103 -5.22 -12.65 -9.73
N ASP A 104 -5.19 -12.19 -10.98
CA ASP A 104 -6.02 -12.73 -12.06
C ASP A 104 -5.72 -14.22 -12.29
N PRO A 105 -6.68 -15.13 -12.11
CA PRO A 105 -6.47 -16.56 -12.31
C PRO A 105 -6.26 -16.97 -13.78
N THR A 106 -6.56 -16.08 -14.73
CA THR A 106 -6.39 -16.34 -16.16
C THR A 106 -5.02 -15.92 -16.69
N ALA A 107 -4.29 -15.11 -15.91
CA ALA A 107 -2.96 -14.65 -16.27
C ALA A 107 -1.86 -15.63 -15.82
N VAL A 108 -0.77 -15.63 -16.58
CA VAL A 108 0.47 -16.34 -16.19
C VAL A 108 1.37 -15.38 -15.42
N TRP A 109 1.58 -15.67 -14.13
CA TRP A 109 2.38 -14.82 -13.26
C TRP A 109 3.82 -15.33 -13.15
N ASP A 110 4.78 -14.55 -13.68
CA ASP A 110 6.18 -14.76 -13.35
C ASP A 110 6.47 -14.24 -11.94
N LYS A 111 6.58 -15.14 -10.99
CA LYS A 111 6.83 -14.81 -9.59
C LYS A 111 8.07 -13.95 -9.35
N ASN A 112 9.07 -14.03 -10.23
CA ASN A 112 10.30 -13.25 -10.16
C ASN A 112 10.21 -11.94 -10.96
N GLY A 113 9.16 -11.79 -11.77
CA GLY A 113 8.85 -10.54 -12.47
C GLY A 113 8.50 -9.42 -11.50
N PHE A 114 8.71 -8.19 -11.91
CA PHE A 114 8.32 -7.02 -11.12
C PHE A 114 6.85 -6.70 -11.31
N ILE A 115 6.19 -6.23 -10.23
CA ILE A 115 4.81 -5.79 -10.32
C ILE A 115 4.74 -4.33 -10.76
N CYS A 116 3.78 -4.02 -11.65
CA CYS A 116 3.49 -2.63 -12.00
C CYS A 116 2.52 -1.97 -11.01
N ARG A 117 2.50 -0.64 -11.00
CA ARG A 117 1.70 0.16 -10.06
C ARG A 117 0.22 -0.17 -10.13
N GLY A 118 -0.36 -0.28 -11.32
CA GLY A 118 -1.77 -0.62 -11.48
C GLY A 118 -2.13 -1.95 -10.83
N GLU A 119 -1.32 -2.98 -11.04
CA GLU A 119 -1.54 -4.29 -10.42
C GLU A 119 -1.26 -4.28 -8.91
N LEU A 120 -0.29 -3.50 -8.44
CA LEU A 120 -0.06 -3.32 -7.01
C LEU A 120 -1.31 -2.77 -6.31
N TYR A 121 -1.90 -1.69 -6.85
CA TYR A 121 -3.12 -1.09 -6.32
C TYR A 121 -4.31 -2.03 -6.42
N ARG A 122 -4.49 -2.66 -7.58
CA ARG A 122 -5.60 -3.59 -7.82
C ARG A 122 -5.59 -4.74 -6.81
N THR A 123 -4.44 -5.35 -6.59
CA THR A 123 -4.30 -6.49 -5.69
C THR A 123 -4.42 -6.09 -4.22
N ALA A 124 -3.88 -4.92 -3.82
CA ALA A 124 -4.05 -4.39 -2.47
C ALA A 124 -5.53 -4.13 -2.15
N PHE A 125 -6.25 -3.50 -3.07
CA PHE A 125 -7.67 -3.20 -2.89
C PHE A 125 -8.52 -4.47 -2.91
N ALA A 126 -8.23 -5.43 -3.79
CA ALA A 126 -8.90 -6.73 -3.80
C ALA A 126 -8.71 -7.47 -2.47
N ALA A 127 -7.49 -7.48 -1.91
CA ALA A 127 -7.21 -8.13 -0.64
C ALA A 127 -7.89 -7.43 0.54
N ALA A 128 -7.99 -6.11 0.50
CA ALA A 128 -8.66 -5.31 1.54
C ALA A 128 -10.18 -5.21 1.38
N GLY A 129 -10.75 -5.77 0.31
CA GLY A 129 -12.19 -5.64 0.01
C GLY A 129 -12.61 -4.22 -0.38
N ILE A 130 -11.68 -3.40 -0.87
CA ILE A 130 -11.96 -2.04 -1.35
C ILE A 130 -12.50 -2.14 -2.77
N PRO A 131 -13.72 -1.63 -3.05
CA PRO A 131 -14.30 -1.73 -4.37
C PRO A 131 -13.56 -0.87 -5.39
N ILE A 132 -13.34 -1.42 -6.58
CA ILE A 132 -12.79 -0.71 -7.74
C ILE A 132 -13.94 -0.55 -8.72
N TYR A 133 -14.26 0.70 -9.08
CA TYR A 133 -15.33 0.96 -10.04
C TYR A 133 -14.83 0.75 -11.45
N ASP A 134 -15.64 0.04 -12.25
CA ASP A 134 -15.48 0.02 -13.69
C ASP A 134 -15.89 1.39 -14.26
N ALA A 135 -14.93 2.12 -14.77
CA ALA A 135 -15.17 3.46 -15.33
C ALA A 135 -16.11 3.42 -16.54
N THR A 136 -16.20 2.29 -17.25
CA THR A 136 -17.09 2.14 -18.41
C THR A 136 -18.56 2.17 -18.01
N LEU A 137 -18.92 1.69 -16.82
CA LEU A 137 -20.29 1.71 -16.31
C LEU A 137 -20.83 3.12 -16.05
N TYR A 138 -19.95 4.12 -16.05
CA TYR A 138 -20.30 5.52 -15.77
C TYR A 138 -20.07 6.45 -16.97
N GLY A 139 -20.00 5.89 -18.17
CA GLY A 139 -19.80 6.68 -19.41
C GLY A 139 -18.42 7.32 -19.52
N LEU A 140 -17.43 6.78 -18.82
CA LEU A 140 -16.04 7.18 -18.90
C LEU A 140 -15.30 6.31 -19.92
N ASP A 141 -14.13 6.78 -20.39
CA ASP A 141 -13.27 6.00 -21.26
C ASP A 141 -12.91 4.66 -20.62
N TRP A 142 -12.80 3.61 -21.45
CA TRP A 142 -12.39 2.29 -20.98
C TRP A 142 -10.97 2.32 -20.41
N HIS A 143 -10.79 1.70 -19.27
CA HIS A 143 -9.50 1.51 -18.61
C HIS A 143 -9.34 0.06 -18.16
N SER A 144 -8.10 -0.42 -18.16
CA SER A 144 -7.79 -1.72 -17.56
C SER A 144 -8.12 -1.73 -16.06
N PRO A 145 -8.34 -2.91 -15.45
CA PRO A 145 -8.58 -3.01 -14.00
C PRO A 145 -7.47 -2.35 -13.16
N GLY A 146 -6.22 -2.43 -13.60
CA GLY A 146 -5.09 -1.77 -12.93
C GLY A 146 -5.14 -0.24 -13.01
N GLU A 147 -5.53 0.30 -14.17
CA GLU A 147 -5.74 1.76 -14.34
C GLU A 147 -6.90 2.26 -13.49
N ASN A 148 -8.01 1.51 -13.43
CA ASN A 148 -9.14 1.85 -12.56
C ASN A 148 -8.74 1.83 -11.08
N ALA A 149 -7.98 0.84 -10.64
CA ALA A 149 -7.46 0.77 -9.27
C ALA A 149 -6.55 1.95 -8.94
N LEU A 150 -5.65 2.33 -9.85
CA LEU A 150 -4.79 3.49 -9.66
C LEU A 150 -5.59 4.80 -9.59
N ARG A 151 -6.64 4.95 -10.40
CA ARG A 151 -7.55 6.12 -10.33
C ARG A 151 -8.24 6.22 -8.97
N VAL A 152 -8.72 5.10 -8.44
CA VAL A 152 -9.25 5.06 -7.07
C VAL A 152 -8.15 5.44 -6.07
N GLY A 153 -6.94 4.92 -6.21
CA GLY A 153 -5.78 5.29 -5.39
C GLY A 153 -5.47 6.79 -5.41
N LYS A 154 -5.51 7.42 -6.58
CA LYS A 154 -5.34 8.87 -6.73
C LYS A 154 -6.46 9.64 -6.03
N ALA A 155 -7.70 9.24 -6.21
CA ALA A 155 -8.86 9.86 -5.55
C ALA A 155 -8.79 9.76 -4.02
N LEU A 156 -8.15 8.71 -3.49
CA LEU A 156 -7.90 8.52 -2.06
C LEU A 156 -6.62 9.22 -1.57
N GLY A 157 -5.87 9.88 -2.45
CA GLY A 157 -4.60 10.55 -2.11
C GLY A 157 -3.44 9.57 -1.84
N LEU A 158 -3.54 8.32 -2.29
CA LEU A 158 -2.53 7.28 -2.11
C LEU A 158 -1.48 7.26 -3.22
N SER A 159 -1.72 7.96 -4.33
CA SER A 159 -0.84 8.03 -5.50
C SER A 159 -0.82 9.45 -6.04
N ALA A 160 0.32 9.88 -6.60
CA ALA A 160 0.45 11.19 -7.23
C ALA A 160 -0.22 11.19 -8.62
N GLU A 161 -0.70 12.36 -9.05
CA GLU A 161 -1.42 12.51 -10.32
C GLU A 161 -0.61 12.13 -11.56
N ASN A 162 0.71 12.32 -11.52
CA ASN A 162 1.63 12.02 -12.62
C ASN A 162 2.07 10.55 -12.69
N GLU A 163 1.71 9.72 -11.73
CA GLU A 163 2.04 8.30 -11.74
C GLU A 163 1.15 7.51 -12.70
N THR A 164 1.72 6.49 -13.35
CA THR A 164 1.02 5.66 -14.33
C THR A 164 0.87 4.21 -13.85
N ALA A 165 -0.14 3.51 -14.37
CA ALA A 165 -0.37 2.11 -14.01
C ALA A 165 0.73 1.16 -14.49
N ALA A 166 1.49 1.55 -15.52
CA ALA A 166 2.59 0.75 -16.08
C ALA A 166 3.91 0.91 -15.31
N ASP A 167 4.05 1.93 -14.45
CA ASP A 167 5.26 2.18 -13.69
C ASP A 167 5.60 1.00 -12.78
N LEU A 168 6.86 0.59 -12.77
CA LEU A 168 7.35 -0.38 -11.80
C LEU A 168 7.53 0.29 -10.43
N VAL A 169 7.10 -0.39 -9.38
CA VAL A 169 7.13 0.13 -8.02
C VAL A 169 8.30 -0.40 -7.22
N THR A 170 8.78 0.42 -6.29
CA THR A 170 9.82 0.03 -5.33
C THR A 170 9.23 -0.67 -4.12
N ARG A 171 10.10 -1.33 -3.35
CA ARG A 171 9.71 -1.95 -2.08
C ARG A 171 9.20 -0.92 -1.06
N ALA A 172 9.76 0.29 -1.06
CA ALA A 172 9.30 1.38 -0.20
C ALA A 172 7.88 1.84 -0.58
N GLU A 173 7.59 2.04 -1.88
CA GLU A 173 6.26 2.42 -2.36
C GLU A 173 5.22 1.34 -2.04
N ALA A 174 5.58 0.06 -2.20
CA ALA A 174 4.71 -1.05 -1.85
C ALA A 174 4.40 -1.09 -0.34
N ALA A 175 5.40 -0.85 0.52
CA ALA A 175 5.20 -0.77 1.96
C ALA A 175 4.29 0.40 2.36
N GLN A 176 4.49 1.58 1.76
CA GLN A 176 3.63 2.74 2.00
C GLN A 176 2.17 2.48 1.61
N LEU A 177 1.93 1.89 0.44
CA LEU A 177 0.56 1.55 0.02
C LEU A 177 -0.08 0.55 0.97
N LEU A 178 0.61 -0.55 1.30
CA LEU A 178 0.06 -1.59 2.17
C LEU A 178 -0.25 -1.04 3.58
N HIS A 179 0.67 -0.24 4.14
CA HIS A 179 0.44 0.43 5.42
C HIS A 179 -0.78 1.34 5.36
N ALA A 180 -0.90 2.19 4.33
CA ALA A 180 -2.05 3.07 4.16
C ALA A 180 -3.37 2.30 4.05
N VAL A 181 -3.38 1.18 3.34
CA VAL A 181 -4.55 0.30 3.20
C VAL A 181 -4.94 -0.35 4.53
N LEU A 182 -3.95 -0.78 5.34
CA LEU A 182 -4.20 -1.40 6.65
C LEU A 182 -4.65 -0.39 7.72
N MET A 183 -4.13 0.84 7.66
CA MET A 183 -4.40 1.86 8.68
C MET A 183 -5.68 2.65 8.44
N GLN A 184 -6.24 2.61 7.24
CA GLN A 184 -7.40 3.40 6.90
C GLN A 184 -8.64 2.52 6.70
N THR A 185 -9.75 2.93 7.31
CA THR A 185 -11.07 2.54 6.86
C THR A 185 -11.36 3.33 5.57
N LEU A 186 -10.82 2.84 4.45
CA LEU A 186 -11.00 3.49 3.16
C LEU A 186 -12.46 3.30 2.72
N THR A 187 -13.22 4.37 2.71
CA THR A 187 -14.57 4.37 2.15
C THR A 187 -14.48 4.92 0.73
N VAL A 188 -14.60 4.04 -0.26
CA VAL A 188 -14.76 4.45 -1.64
C VAL A 188 -16.24 4.69 -1.90
N THR A 189 -16.62 5.95 -2.14
CA THR A 189 -17.99 6.30 -2.48
C THR A 189 -18.18 6.16 -3.99
N PRO A 190 -19.17 5.37 -4.45
CA PRO A 190 -19.52 5.32 -5.87
C PRO A 190 -19.84 6.72 -6.39
N PRO A 191 -19.57 7.00 -7.67
CA PRO A 191 -20.05 8.23 -8.30
C PRO A 191 -21.58 8.35 -8.12
N GLU A 192 -22.06 9.58 -7.86
CA GLU A 192 -23.47 9.84 -7.52
C GLU A 192 -24.45 9.57 -8.68
N THR A 193 -23.96 9.38 -9.90
CA THR A 193 -24.80 9.13 -11.08
C THR A 193 -25.00 7.63 -11.25
N PRO A 194 -26.11 7.06 -10.79
CA PRO A 194 -26.41 5.66 -11.05
C PRO A 194 -26.56 5.42 -12.55
N VAL A 195 -26.07 4.27 -13.02
CA VAL A 195 -26.33 3.82 -14.39
C VAL A 195 -27.83 3.59 -14.54
N THR A 196 -28.50 4.45 -15.28
CA THR A 196 -29.91 4.24 -15.64
C THR A 196 -30.00 3.45 -16.94
N VAL A 197 -31.13 2.76 -17.17
CA VAL A 197 -31.38 2.04 -18.43
C VAL A 197 -31.26 2.96 -19.63
N GLU A 198 -31.57 4.25 -19.47
CA GLU A 198 -31.43 5.28 -20.50
C GLU A 198 -29.97 5.58 -20.84
N ASN A 199 -29.04 5.46 -19.86
CA ASN A 199 -27.61 5.62 -20.09
C ASN A 199 -27.01 4.39 -20.80
N LEU A 200 -27.62 3.21 -20.67
CA LEU A 200 -27.18 1.98 -21.36
C LEU A 200 -27.59 1.94 -22.84
N THR A 201 -28.59 2.70 -23.24
CA THR A 201 -29.08 2.75 -24.64
C THR A 201 -28.29 3.70 -25.54
N GLN A 202 -27.29 4.42 -25.00
CA GLN A 202 -26.41 5.33 -25.76
C GLN A 202 -25.07 4.65 -26.15
N TRP A 203 -24.94 3.34 -25.96
CA TRP A 203 -23.76 2.53 -26.31
C TRP A 203 -23.97 1.71 -27.57
#